data_893b8f544cee0b08865f49c835ce6d33
#
_entry.id   893b8f544cee0b08865f49c835ce6d33
#
_cell.length_a   1.000
_cell.length_b   1.000
_cell.length_c   1.000
_cell.angle_alpha   90.00
_cell.angle_beta   90.00
_cell.angle_gamma   90.00
#
_symmetry.space_group_name_H-M   'P 1'
#
loop_
_entity.id
_entity.type
_entity.pdbx_description
1 polymer ?
#
loop_
_entity_poly.entity_id
_entity_poly.type
_entity_poly.pdbx_seq_one_letter_code
_entity_poly.pdbx_strand_id
1 'polypeptide(L)'
;MEMSKENIEIIMKRRHHIACYTTDQRLRLKLASLLDFAQDMAGDHADILGFGNDLLLEHRIVWVLSRIKLKMDSYPLWREDMEISTWHRGLEGPLYIRDYRMADENGRQIGVMNTSWLLLNVDERRIVSLLYTSAAADT
;
A
#
# COMPACT_ATOMS: atom_id res chain seq x y z
N MET A 1 -23.60 1.75 10.45
CA MET A 1 -23.22 0.66 9.54
C MET A 1 -22.46 1.15 8.33
N GLU A 2 -23.00 2.08 7.58
CA GLU A 2 -22.29 2.68 6.46
C GLU A 2 -21.01 3.40 6.88
N MET A 3 -21.01 4.08 8.03
CA MET A 3 -19.83 4.74 8.57
C MET A 3 -18.69 3.76 8.86
N SER A 4 -18.99 2.59 9.43
CA SER A 4 -17.94 1.59 9.68
C SER A 4 -17.37 1.04 8.40
N LYS A 5 -18.21 0.84 7.38
CA LYS A 5 -17.76 0.36 6.08
C LYS A 5 -16.91 1.40 5.38
N GLU A 6 -17.30 2.67 5.43
CA GLU A 6 -16.51 3.78 4.88
C GLU A 6 -15.16 3.90 5.58
N ASN A 7 -15.12 3.77 6.91
CA ASN A 7 -13.87 3.81 7.68
C ASN A 7 -12.95 2.65 7.33
N ILE A 8 -13.51 1.45 7.09
CA ILE A 8 -12.73 0.30 6.65
C ILE A 8 -12.16 0.54 5.25
N GLU A 9 -12.93 1.17 4.37
CA GLU A 9 -12.50 1.50 3.02
C GLU A 9 -11.40 2.57 3.01
N ILE A 10 -11.47 3.54 3.94
CA ILE A 10 -10.50 4.65 4.02
C ILE A 10 -9.15 4.18 4.57
N ILE A 11 -9.17 3.41 5.66
CA ILE A 11 -7.96 2.93 6.32
C ILE A 11 -8.02 1.42 6.41
N MET A 12 -7.00 0.76 5.89
CA MET A 12 -6.84 -0.68 6.05
C MET A 12 -5.79 -0.95 7.13
N LYS A 13 -6.12 -1.83 8.06
CA LYS A 13 -5.21 -2.29 9.10
C LYS A 13 -5.02 -3.79 9.00
N ARG A 14 -3.80 -4.24 9.19
CA ARG A 14 -3.51 -5.68 9.18
C ARG A 14 -2.41 -5.98 10.18
N ARG A 15 -2.63 -7.05 10.94
CA ARG A 15 -1.63 -7.55 11.88
C ARG A 15 -0.78 -8.60 11.18
N HIS A 16 0.54 -8.48 11.33
CA HIS A 16 1.51 -9.41 10.75
C HIS A 16 2.29 -10.07 11.87
N HIS A 17 2.25 -11.38 11.91
CA HIS A 17 3.12 -12.16 12.79
C HIS A 17 4.48 -12.31 12.12
N ILE A 18 5.56 -11.98 12.83
CA ILE A 18 6.89 -11.97 12.23
C ILE A 18 7.45 -13.40 12.24
N ALA A 19 7.40 -14.05 11.10
CA ALA A 19 7.88 -15.40 10.90
C ALA A 19 9.41 -15.40 10.70
N CYS A 20 10.04 -16.52 11.01
CA CYS A 20 11.49 -16.66 10.92
C CYS A 20 12.02 -16.30 9.53
N TYR A 21 11.34 -16.73 8.47
CA TYR A 21 11.80 -16.49 7.09
C TYR A 21 11.70 -15.01 6.68
N THR A 22 11.01 -14.17 7.45
CA THR A 22 10.94 -12.74 7.20
C THR A 22 11.99 -11.96 7.96
N THR A 23 12.86 -12.63 8.71
CA THR A 23 13.87 -11.99 9.55
C THR A 23 15.27 -12.16 9.00
N ASP A 24 16.16 -11.27 9.42
CA ASP A 24 17.59 -11.34 9.11
C ASP A 24 18.33 -12.19 10.15
N GLN A 25 19.66 -12.23 10.06
CA GLN A 25 20.50 -13.01 10.96
C GLN A 25 20.45 -12.55 12.42
N ARG A 26 19.92 -11.35 12.68
CA ARG A 26 19.70 -10.81 14.02
C ARG A 26 18.27 -11.00 14.47
N LEU A 27 17.48 -11.77 13.73
CA LEU A 27 16.07 -12.04 13.99
C LEU A 27 15.18 -10.80 13.96
N ARG A 28 15.59 -9.79 13.22
CA ARG A 28 14.80 -8.57 12.98
C ARG A 28 14.12 -8.67 11.62
N LEU A 29 12.94 -8.11 11.53
CA LEU A 29 12.21 -8.06 10.26
C LEU A 29 13.10 -7.44 9.17
N LYS A 30 13.21 -8.11 8.02
CA LYS A 30 13.96 -7.62 6.87
C LYS A 30 13.19 -6.50 6.17
N LEU A 31 13.92 -5.51 5.64
CA LEU A 31 13.33 -4.44 4.85
C LEU A 31 12.50 -5.01 3.67
N ALA A 32 13.05 -5.99 2.96
CA ALA A 32 12.35 -6.60 1.82
C ALA A 32 11.00 -7.20 2.24
N SER A 33 10.95 -7.86 3.40
CA SER A 33 9.70 -8.45 3.90
C SER A 33 8.70 -7.38 4.31
N LEU A 34 9.16 -6.30 4.93
CA LEU A 34 8.30 -5.15 5.25
C LEU A 34 7.65 -4.59 3.98
N LEU A 35 8.44 -4.42 2.92
CA LEU A 35 7.94 -3.91 1.64
C LEU A 35 6.97 -4.89 0.99
N ASP A 36 7.20 -6.19 1.13
CA ASP A 36 6.27 -7.21 0.63
C ASP A 36 4.91 -7.12 1.34
N PHE A 37 4.92 -6.97 2.66
CA PHE A 37 3.68 -6.78 3.43
C PHE A 37 2.94 -5.53 2.98
N ALA A 38 3.68 -4.44 2.81
CA ALA A 38 3.09 -3.16 2.42
C ALA A 38 2.48 -3.22 1.01
N GLN A 39 3.17 -3.85 0.09
CA GLN A 39 2.71 -4.00 -1.29
C GLN A 39 1.45 -4.87 -1.36
N ASP A 40 1.42 -5.95 -0.61
CA ASP A 40 0.26 -6.84 -0.57
C ASP A 40 -0.97 -6.10 -0.03
N MET A 41 -0.80 -5.33 1.04
CA MET A 41 -1.87 -4.50 1.60
C MET A 41 -2.35 -3.45 0.61
N ALA A 42 -1.43 -2.81 -0.11
CA ALA A 42 -1.79 -1.80 -1.11
C ALA A 42 -2.66 -2.39 -2.22
N GLY A 43 -2.31 -3.59 -2.69
CA GLY A 43 -3.09 -4.30 -3.69
C GLY A 43 -4.50 -4.63 -3.19
N ASP A 44 -4.60 -5.20 -2.00
CA ASP A 44 -5.89 -5.56 -1.41
C ASP A 44 -6.76 -4.32 -1.14
N HIS A 45 -6.15 -3.24 -0.64
CA HIS A 45 -6.88 -2.00 -0.37
C HIS A 45 -7.36 -1.35 -1.66
N ALA A 46 -6.54 -1.37 -2.71
CA ALA A 46 -6.94 -0.86 -4.03
C ALA A 46 -8.14 -1.64 -4.57
N ASP A 47 -8.17 -2.97 -4.40
CA ASP A 47 -9.33 -3.79 -4.79
C ASP A 47 -10.60 -3.34 -4.05
N ILE A 48 -10.51 -3.12 -2.74
CA ILE A 48 -11.64 -2.66 -1.93
C ILE A 48 -12.14 -1.29 -2.42
N LEU A 49 -11.21 -0.41 -2.79
CA LEU A 49 -11.52 0.93 -3.28
C LEU A 49 -11.99 0.95 -4.74
N GLY A 50 -11.96 -0.19 -5.44
CA GLY A 50 -12.39 -0.29 -6.82
C GLY A 50 -11.34 0.01 -7.87
N PHE A 51 -10.07 0.09 -7.48
CA PHE A 51 -8.95 0.41 -8.38
C PHE A 51 -7.93 -0.72 -8.45
N GLY A 52 -8.40 -1.96 -8.25
CA GLY A 52 -7.53 -3.12 -8.22
C GLY A 52 -6.93 -3.47 -9.57
N ASN A 53 -5.90 -4.31 -9.53
CA ASN A 53 -5.13 -4.68 -10.71
C ASN A 53 -5.98 -5.32 -11.80
N ASP A 54 -6.96 -6.16 -11.44
CA ASP A 54 -7.79 -6.84 -12.43
C ASP A 54 -8.60 -5.86 -13.27
N LEU A 55 -9.21 -4.86 -12.61
CA LEU A 55 -9.98 -3.83 -13.30
C LEU A 55 -9.08 -2.98 -14.21
N LEU A 56 -7.92 -2.58 -13.70
CA LEU A 56 -6.99 -1.75 -14.46
C LEU A 56 -6.39 -2.50 -15.64
N LEU A 57 -6.12 -3.80 -15.49
CA LEU A 57 -5.59 -4.62 -16.58
C LEU A 57 -6.56 -4.76 -17.75
N GLU A 58 -7.86 -4.75 -17.49
CA GLU A 58 -8.86 -4.73 -18.56
C GLU A 58 -8.69 -3.51 -19.47
N HIS A 59 -8.21 -2.40 -18.91
CA HIS A 59 -7.94 -1.17 -19.64
C HIS A 59 -6.47 -1.02 -20.01
N ARG A 60 -5.66 -2.06 -19.83
CA ARG A 60 -4.23 -2.07 -20.13
C ARG A 60 -3.47 -1.04 -19.30
N ILE A 61 -3.86 -0.87 -18.04
CA ILE A 61 -3.28 0.08 -17.09
C ILE A 61 -2.68 -0.69 -15.92
N VAL A 62 -1.51 -0.25 -15.46
CA VAL A 62 -0.83 -0.84 -14.30
C VAL A 62 -0.40 0.24 -13.34
N TRP A 63 -0.32 -0.14 -12.06
CA TRP A 63 0.30 0.68 -11.03
C TRP A 63 1.81 0.54 -11.09
N VAL A 64 2.50 1.67 -11.06
CA VAL A 64 3.96 1.70 -11.02
C VAL A 64 4.39 2.51 -9.80
N LEU A 65 5.19 1.88 -8.95
CA LEU A 65 5.76 2.54 -7.79
C LEU A 65 6.85 3.50 -8.22
N SER A 66 6.67 4.78 -7.93
CA SER A 66 7.61 5.83 -8.33
C SER A 66 8.60 6.17 -7.23
N ARG A 67 8.15 6.22 -5.98
CA ARG A 67 8.99 6.64 -4.86
C ARG A 67 8.55 5.96 -3.57
N ILE A 68 9.53 5.58 -2.75
CA ILE A 68 9.32 5.13 -1.38
C ILE A 68 10.15 6.01 -0.46
N LYS A 69 9.55 6.49 0.60
CA LYS A 69 10.25 7.15 1.68
C LYS A 69 9.87 6.44 2.98
N LEU A 70 10.85 5.80 3.60
CA LEU A 70 10.64 4.98 4.78
C LEU A 70 11.48 5.49 5.93
N LYS A 71 10.87 5.61 7.11
CA LYS A 71 11.58 5.89 8.35
C LYS A 71 11.14 4.88 9.39
N MET A 72 12.07 4.03 9.83
CA MET A 72 11.83 3.06 10.89
C MET A 72 12.65 3.44 12.11
N ASP A 73 11.98 3.56 13.25
CA ASP A 73 12.66 3.80 14.53
C ASP A 73 13.18 2.50 15.11
N SER A 74 12.46 1.40 14.88
CA SER A 74 12.87 0.05 15.25
C SER A 74 12.19 -0.96 14.35
N TYR A 75 12.75 -2.16 14.30
CA TYR A 75 12.17 -3.28 13.53
C TYR A 75 11.70 -4.35 14.49
N PRO A 76 10.49 -4.92 14.28
CA PRO A 76 10.01 -6.00 15.14
C PRO A 76 10.90 -7.23 14.98
N LEU A 77 10.93 -8.04 16.03
CA LEU A 77 11.73 -9.25 16.11
C LEU A 77 10.89 -10.48 15.76
N TRP A 78 11.56 -11.57 15.45
CA TRP A 78 10.93 -12.86 15.24
C TRP A 78 9.96 -13.17 16.39
N ARG A 79 8.76 -13.65 16.03
CA ARG A 79 7.65 -14.02 16.93
C ARG A 79 6.87 -12.85 17.51
N GLU A 80 7.31 -11.62 17.28
CA GLU A 80 6.51 -10.46 17.63
C GLU A 80 5.43 -10.22 16.54
N ASP A 81 4.43 -9.44 16.90
CA ASP A 81 3.43 -8.99 15.93
C ASP A 81 3.64 -7.52 15.61
N MET A 82 3.29 -7.15 14.40
CA MET A 82 3.34 -5.77 13.93
C MET A 82 2.02 -5.43 13.26
N GLU A 83 1.46 -4.27 13.56
CA GLU A 83 0.29 -3.78 12.85
C GLU A 83 0.71 -2.76 11.82
N ILE A 84 0.26 -2.93 10.58
CA ILE A 84 0.44 -1.94 9.53
C ILE A 84 -0.92 -1.35 9.20
N SER A 85 -0.97 -0.03 9.17
CA SER A 85 -2.13 0.73 8.67
C SER A 85 -1.74 1.41 7.40
N THR A 86 -2.63 1.44 6.41
CA THR A 86 -2.39 2.12 5.14
C THR A 86 -3.64 2.86 4.70
N TRP A 87 -3.43 3.97 4.01
CA TRP A 87 -4.52 4.77 3.44
C TRP A 87 -4.02 5.53 2.22
N HIS A 88 -4.96 5.84 1.34
CA HIS A 88 -4.70 6.67 0.19
C HIS A 88 -4.86 8.13 0.61
N ARG A 89 -3.78 8.90 0.53
CA ARG A 89 -3.78 10.30 0.99
C ARG A 89 -4.34 11.26 -0.05
N GLY A 90 -4.22 10.95 -1.33
CA GLY A 90 -4.71 11.79 -2.39
C GLY A 90 -3.75 11.88 -3.57
N LEU A 91 -4.01 12.85 -4.42
CA LEU A 91 -3.23 13.08 -5.65
C LEU A 91 -2.32 14.29 -5.46
N GLU A 92 -1.09 14.19 -5.95
CA GLU A 92 -0.14 15.30 -6.10
C GLU A 92 0.34 15.29 -7.55
N GLY A 93 -0.26 16.15 -8.40
CA GLY A 93 -0.04 16.06 -9.83
C GLY A 93 -0.52 14.72 -10.37
N PRO A 94 0.30 13.97 -11.11
CA PRO A 94 -0.08 12.63 -11.59
C PRO A 94 0.16 11.53 -10.54
N LEU A 95 0.68 11.86 -9.37
CA LEU A 95 1.09 10.89 -8.36
C LEU A 95 -0.06 10.59 -7.39
N TYR A 96 -0.30 9.31 -7.16
CA TYR A 96 -1.22 8.80 -6.14
C TYR A 96 -0.40 8.49 -4.90
N ILE A 97 -0.71 9.15 -3.79
CA ILE A 97 0.07 9.08 -2.57
C ILE A 97 -0.59 8.11 -1.59
N ARG A 98 0.19 7.13 -1.13
CA ARG A 98 -0.26 6.17 -0.12
C ARG A 98 0.70 6.19 1.06
N ASP A 99 0.14 6.36 2.23
CA ASP A 99 0.89 6.39 3.48
C ASP A 99 0.70 5.07 4.24
N TYR A 100 1.70 4.75 5.06
CA TYR A 100 1.67 3.60 5.95
C TYR A 100 2.16 3.99 7.33
N ARG A 101 1.59 3.38 8.33
CA ARG A 101 2.04 3.49 9.71
C ARG A 101 2.30 2.09 10.23
N MET A 102 3.47 1.87 10.83
CA MET A 102 3.81 0.61 11.47
C MET A 102 3.82 0.79 12.98
N ALA A 103 3.18 -0.14 13.69
CA ALA A 103 3.11 -0.14 15.14
C ALA A 103 3.52 -1.50 15.68
N ASP A 104 4.15 -1.51 16.85
CA ASP A 104 4.50 -2.76 17.54
C ASP A 104 3.24 -3.38 18.16
N GLU A 105 3.42 -4.55 18.80
CA GLU A 105 2.30 -5.28 19.40
C GLU A 105 1.64 -4.55 20.57
N ASN A 106 2.28 -3.52 21.11
CA ASN A 106 1.73 -2.67 22.16
C ASN A 106 1.07 -1.41 21.61
N GLY A 107 1.00 -1.27 20.29
CA GLY A 107 0.39 -0.11 19.65
C GLY A 107 1.32 1.09 19.51
N ARG A 108 2.58 0.98 19.90
CA ARG A 108 3.56 2.05 19.77
C ARG A 108 4.01 2.17 18.31
N GLN A 109 3.99 3.38 17.79
CA GLN A 109 4.46 3.62 16.43
C GLN A 109 5.97 3.38 16.33
N ILE A 110 6.37 2.51 15.40
CA ILE A 110 7.77 2.15 15.17
C ILE A 110 8.27 2.60 13.80
N GLY A 111 7.37 3.05 12.93
CA GLY A 111 7.79 3.55 11.64
C GLY A 111 6.66 4.14 10.83
N VAL A 112 7.04 4.88 9.80
CA VAL A 112 6.12 5.46 8.82
C VAL A 112 6.72 5.29 7.44
N MET A 113 5.84 5.17 6.44
CA MET A 113 6.27 5.06 5.06
C MET A 113 5.34 5.89 4.18
N ASN A 114 5.93 6.55 3.20
CA ASN A 114 5.20 7.30 2.20
C ASN A 114 5.57 6.72 0.83
N THR A 115 4.55 6.42 0.02
CA THR A 115 4.75 5.90 -1.32
C THR A 115 4.04 6.76 -2.34
N SER A 116 4.63 6.89 -3.52
CA SER A 116 4.04 7.62 -4.64
C SER A 116 3.92 6.68 -5.83
N TRP A 117 2.76 6.65 -6.44
CA TRP A 117 2.40 5.71 -7.51
C TRP A 117 1.93 6.45 -8.73
N LEU A 118 2.18 5.84 -9.88
CA LEU A 118 1.69 6.31 -11.18
C LEU A 118 0.82 5.24 -11.81
N LEU A 119 -0.16 5.66 -12.57
CA LEU A 119 -0.88 4.79 -13.48
C LEU A 119 -0.25 4.91 -14.86
N LEU A 120 0.09 3.78 -15.46
CA LEU A 120 0.75 3.72 -16.75
C LEU A 120 -0.09 2.89 -17.72
N ASN A 121 -0.35 3.42 -18.92
CA ASN A 121 -0.90 2.64 -20.00
C ASN A 121 0.22 1.81 -20.61
N VAL A 122 0.07 0.48 -20.60
CA VAL A 122 1.12 -0.46 -21.01
C VAL A 122 1.43 -0.35 -22.51
N ASP A 123 0.41 -0.16 -23.33
CA ASP A 123 0.56 -0.12 -24.78
C ASP A 123 1.15 1.22 -25.25
N GLU A 124 0.65 2.31 -24.70
CA GLU A 124 1.09 3.65 -25.09
C GLU A 124 2.30 4.12 -24.32
N ARG A 125 2.64 3.45 -23.22
CA ARG A 125 3.74 3.80 -22.33
C ARG A 125 3.62 5.24 -21.81
N ARG A 126 2.39 5.64 -21.48
CA ARG A 126 2.09 6.98 -20.98
C ARG A 126 1.44 6.92 -19.61
N ILE A 127 1.68 7.97 -18.82
CA ILE A 127 1.01 8.19 -17.57
C ILE A 127 -0.45 8.54 -17.84
N VAL A 128 -1.38 7.92 -17.11
CA VAL A 128 -2.81 8.18 -17.24
C VAL A 128 -3.41 8.58 -15.90
N SER A 129 -4.54 9.27 -15.96
CA SER A 129 -5.29 9.67 -14.78
C SER A 129 -6.50 8.73 -14.62
N LEU A 130 -6.82 8.35 -13.38
CA LEU A 130 -8.02 7.57 -13.09
C LEU A 130 -9.28 8.30 -13.52
N LEU A 131 -9.31 9.61 -13.36
CA LEU A 131 -10.43 10.42 -13.78
C LEU A 131 -10.65 10.33 -15.30
N TYR A 132 -9.57 10.43 -16.06
CA TYR A 132 -9.62 10.28 -17.52
C TYR A 132 -10.06 8.86 -17.89
N THR A 133 -9.52 7.84 -17.21
CA THR A 133 -9.86 6.45 -17.46
C THR A 133 -11.36 6.20 -17.21
N SER A 134 -11.91 6.74 -16.13
CA SER A 134 -13.32 6.62 -15.81
C SER A 134 -14.19 7.27 -16.89
N ALA A 135 -13.81 8.47 -17.33
CA ALA A 135 -14.51 9.17 -18.40
C ALA A 135 -14.48 8.37 -19.71
N ALA A 136 -13.35 7.78 -20.04
CA ALA A 136 -13.21 6.94 -21.23
C ALA A 136 -14.04 5.66 -21.12
N ALA A 137 -14.13 5.08 -19.93
CA ALA A 137 -14.93 3.87 -19.68
C ALA A 137 -16.44 4.16 -19.79
N ASP A 138 -16.87 5.35 -19.46
CA ASP A 138 -18.27 5.75 -19.51
C ASP A 138 -18.76 6.07 -20.93
N THR A 139 -17.84 6.27 -21.83
CA THR A 139 -18.17 6.53 -23.23
C THR A 139 -18.10 5.28 -24.09
#